data_8316269ed571540fb1e41046faefaafe
#
_entry.id   8316269ed571540fb1e41046faefaafe
#
_cell.length_a   1.000
_cell.length_b   1.000
_cell.length_c   1.000
_cell.angle_alpha   90.00
_cell.angle_beta   90.00
_cell.angle_gamma   90.00
#
_symmetry.space_group_name_H-M   'P 1'
#
loop_
_entity.id
_entity.type
_entity.pdbx_description
1 polymer ?
#
loop_
_entity_poly.entity_id
_entity_poly.type
_entity_poly.pdbx_seq_one_letter_code
_entity_poly.pdbx_strand_id
1 'polypeptide(L)'
;MEVFITVLKITYLFWPAVLLLGIGSLFRKNAPLWGRLRLAMQKIFLGWVFMALLLGVILWQEEQPFLVFPPQINYLIFGSLGLLTGTITIIWAIHRFQRSQINLLNAKTLDGLMSLSPGEFEKLVATLFKANGHQAQVLGGSSDHGVDILVLSDENEKWIVQCKRYNGSVGEPVVRDLYGAMGHEGAQRAYLVTTGSFTTQAIDWAEGKPILLYDGPALVKLIKSTKLHRSQLRL
;
A
#
# COMPACT_ATOMS: atom_id res chain seq x y z
N MET A 1 23.81 -3.18 -35.01
CA MET A 1 24.33 -2.36 -33.89
C MET A 1 23.99 -0.88 -34.09
N GLU A 2 24.42 -0.27 -35.17
CA GLU A 2 24.21 1.17 -35.47
C GLU A 2 22.74 1.62 -35.44
N VAL A 3 21.83 0.86 -36.05
CA VAL A 3 20.38 1.17 -36.06
C VAL A 3 19.84 1.21 -34.61
N PHE A 4 20.25 0.27 -33.77
CA PHE A 4 19.81 0.21 -32.39
C PHE A 4 20.28 1.45 -31.59
N ILE A 5 21.54 1.82 -31.73
CA ILE A 5 22.11 2.99 -31.08
C ILE A 5 21.42 4.29 -31.58
N THR A 6 21.14 4.39 -32.87
CA THR A 6 20.41 5.52 -33.43
C THR A 6 19.01 5.65 -32.83
N VAL A 7 18.29 4.54 -32.64
CA VAL A 7 16.99 4.53 -31.97
C VAL A 7 17.09 5.01 -30.52
N LEU A 8 18.13 4.57 -29.77
CA LEU A 8 18.36 5.04 -28.40
C LEU A 8 18.63 6.56 -28.34
N LYS A 9 19.45 7.09 -29.27
CA LYS A 9 19.73 8.54 -29.37
C LYS A 9 18.47 9.35 -29.66
N ILE A 10 17.63 8.90 -30.60
CA ILE A 10 16.34 9.53 -30.92
C ILE A 10 15.42 9.47 -29.71
N THR A 11 15.35 8.36 -29.00
CA THR A 11 14.52 8.22 -27.80
C THR A 11 15.01 9.17 -26.69
N TYR A 12 16.33 9.26 -26.49
CA TYR A 12 16.91 10.16 -25.49
C TYR A 12 16.67 11.65 -25.82
N LEU A 13 16.58 12.03 -27.08
CA LEU A 13 16.26 13.40 -27.48
C LEU A 13 14.97 13.92 -26.85
N PHE A 14 14.00 13.02 -26.60
CA PHE A 14 12.72 13.37 -26.00
C PHE A 14 12.73 13.36 -24.47
N TRP A 15 13.90 13.33 -23.80
CA TRP A 15 13.98 13.33 -22.34
C TRP A 15 13.16 14.44 -21.65
N PRO A 16 12.99 15.67 -22.19
CA PRO A 16 12.19 16.69 -21.55
C PRO A 16 10.71 16.31 -21.46
N ALA A 17 10.23 15.42 -22.33
CA ALA A 17 8.84 14.91 -22.31
C ALA A 17 8.53 14.10 -21.04
N VAL A 18 9.53 13.66 -20.28
CA VAL A 18 9.37 13.02 -18.97
C VAL A 18 8.55 13.90 -18.01
N LEU A 19 8.65 15.21 -18.11
CA LEU A 19 7.85 16.15 -17.32
C LEU A 19 6.34 15.96 -17.57
N LEU A 20 5.95 15.58 -18.78
CA LEU A 20 4.55 15.33 -19.16
C LEU A 20 3.95 14.13 -18.42
N LEU A 21 4.79 13.15 -18.02
CA LEU A 21 4.34 11.97 -17.25
C LEU A 21 3.70 12.36 -15.91
N GLY A 22 4.15 13.47 -15.32
CA GLY A 22 3.59 13.99 -14.08
C GLY A 22 2.25 14.69 -14.23
N ILE A 23 2.01 15.35 -15.39
CA ILE A 23 0.87 16.25 -15.61
C ILE A 23 -0.46 15.52 -15.41
N GLY A 24 -0.64 14.34 -15.99
CA GLY A 24 -1.87 13.54 -15.85
C GLY A 24 -2.21 13.18 -14.39
N SER A 25 -1.20 13.13 -13.52
CA SER A 25 -1.41 12.84 -12.09
C SER A 25 -1.97 14.06 -11.32
N LEU A 26 -1.71 15.28 -11.80
CA LEU A 26 -2.18 16.53 -11.17
C LEU A 26 -3.69 16.74 -11.38
N PHE A 27 -4.25 16.21 -12.47
CA PHE A 27 -5.67 16.35 -12.81
C PHE A 27 -6.57 15.25 -12.21
N ARG A 28 -6.06 14.36 -11.38
CA ARG A 28 -6.84 13.28 -10.77
C ARG A 28 -7.83 13.83 -9.74
N LYS A 29 -9.15 13.81 -10.04
CA LYS A 29 -10.20 14.47 -9.24
C LYS A 29 -10.35 13.93 -7.81
N ASN A 30 -10.09 12.66 -7.57
CA ASN A 30 -10.40 11.98 -6.29
C ASN A 30 -9.21 11.85 -5.32
N ALA A 31 -8.12 12.59 -5.51
CA ALA A 31 -6.96 12.52 -4.64
C ALA A 31 -6.63 13.91 -4.04
N PRO A 32 -6.17 13.99 -2.77
CA PRO A 32 -5.74 15.24 -2.17
C PRO A 32 -4.53 15.81 -2.93
N LEU A 33 -4.36 17.14 -2.93
CA LEU A 33 -3.31 17.85 -3.66
C LEU A 33 -1.91 17.24 -3.44
N TRP A 34 -1.55 16.97 -2.20
CA TRP A 34 -0.28 16.36 -1.82
C TRP A 34 -0.08 14.95 -2.39
N GLY A 35 -1.17 14.16 -2.50
CA GLY A 35 -1.14 12.84 -3.13
C GLY A 35 -0.90 12.91 -4.62
N ARG A 36 -1.52 13.89 -5.30
CA ARG A 36 -1.32 14.14 -6.75
C ARG A 36 0.11 14.58 -7.04
N LEU A 37 0.62 15.53 -6.25
CA LEU A 37 2.00 16.04 -6.39
C LEU A 37 3.02 14.91 -6.21
N ARG A 38 2.83 14.07 -5.18
CA ARG A 38 3.70 12.90 -4.94
C ARG A 38 3.72 11.95 -6.13
N LEU A 39 2.54 11.58 -6.66
CA LEU A 39 2.44 10.68 -7.82
C LEU A 39 3.07 11.30 -9.07
N ALA A 40 2.92 12.61 -9.28
CA ALA A 40 3.57 13.32 -10.37
C ALA A 40 5.10 13.24 -10.25
N MET A 41 5.65 13.55 -9.08
CA MET A 41 7.09 13.50 -8.82
C MET A 41 7.67 12.08 -9.00
N GLN A 42 6.98 11.06 -8.50
CA GLN A 42 7.42 9.67 -8.67
C GLN A 42 7.45 9.25 -10.15
N LYS A 43 6.44 9.61 -10.94
CA LYS A 43 6.42 9.31 -12.37
C LYS A 43 7.51 10.03 -13.13
N ILE A 44 7.73 11.32 -12.83
CA ILE A 44 8.82 12.09 -13.42
C ILE A 44 10.16 11.45 -13.07
N PHE A 45 10.39 11.08 -11.82
CA PHE A 45 11.62 10.41 -11.40
C PHE A 45 11.84 9.08 -12.08
N LEU A 46 10.82 8.21 -12.20
CA LEU A 46 10.92 6.94 -12.92
C LEU A 46 11.23 7.13 -14.40
N GLY A 47 10.57 8.09 -15.05
CA GLY A 47 10.87 8.45 -16.43
C GLY A 47 12.30 9.00 -16.59
N TRP A 48 12.76 9.81 -15.64
CA TRP A 48 14.14 10.31 -15.62
C TRP A 48 15.16 9.16 -15.46
N VAL A 49 14.91 8.19 -14.55
CA VAL A 49 15.77 7.00 -14.38
C VAL A 49 15.88 6.22 -15.68
N PHE A 50 14.75 6.02 -16.36
CA PHE A 50 14.75 5.36 -17.68
C PHE A 50 15.63 6.09 -18.70
N MET A 51 15.49 7.43 -18.80
CA MET A 51 16.31 8.25 -19.69
C MET A 51 17.78 8.27 -19.30
N ALA A 52 18.08 8.23 -17.99
CA ALA A 52 19.47 8.15 -17.50
C ALA A 52 20.12 6.81 -17.86
N LEU A 53 19.38 5.70 -17.82
CA LEU A 53 19.86 4.40 -18.28
C LEU A 53 20.13 4.40 -19.78
N LEU A 54 19.25 4.99 -20.61
CA LEU A 54 19.48 5.16 -22.04
C LEU A 54 20.74 5.98 -22.32
N LEU A 55 20.91 7.10 -21.62
CA LEU A 55 22.12 7.92 -21.74
C LEU A 55 23.36 7.11 -21.36
N GLY A 56 23.30 6.33 -20.28
CA GLY A 56 24.41 5.47 -19.84
C GLY A 56 24.80 4.47 -20.92
N VAL A 57 23.84 3.84 -21.59
CA VAL A 57 24.10 2.89 -22.69
C VAL A 57 24.72 3.59 -23.90
N ILE A 58 24.24 4.79 -24.27
CA ILE A 58 24.79 5.56 -25.38
C ILE A 58 26.26 5.93 -25.11
N LEU A 59 26.55 6.44 -23.91
CA LEU A 59 27.91 6.82 -23.51
C LEU A 59 28.85 5.62 -23.37
N TRP A 60 28.34 4.46 -22.94
CA TRP A 60 29.12 3.21 -22.87
C TRP A 60 29.61 2.77 -24.26
N GLN A 61 28.85 3.08 -25.31
CA GLN A 61 29.23 2.80 -26.69
C GLN A 61 30.16 3.89 -27.28
N GLU A 62 30.67 4.80 -26.46
CA GLU A 62 31.50 5.94 -26.85
C GLU A 62 30.82 6.87 -27.87
N GLU A 63 29.49 6.85 -27.92
CA GLU A 63 28.67 7.62 -28.82
C GLU A 63 28.14 8.90 -28.18
N GLN A 64 27.96 9.95 -28.99
CA GLN A 64 27.38 11.18 -28.50
C GLN A 64 25.84 11.15 -28.60
N PRO A 65 25.10 11.50 -27.52
CA PRO A 65 23.65 11.56 -27.58
C PRO A 65 23.17 12.72 -28.45
N PHE A 66 21.97 12.61 -29.03
CA PHE A 66 21.30 13.76 -29.61
C PHE A 66 20.75 14.64 -28.47
N LEU A 67 21.09 15.93 -28.51
CA LEU A 67 20.80 16.88 -27.44
C LEU A 67 19.80 17.94 -27.92
N VAL A 68 18.83 18.28 -27.04
CA VAL A 68 17.88 19.39 -27.27
C VAL A 68 18.53 20.74 -27.03
N PHE A 69 19.48 20.82 -26.06
CA PHE A 69 20.16 22.00 -25.64
C PHE A 69 21.70 21.85 -25.80
N PRO A 70 22.48 22.92 -25.75
CA PRO A 70 23.95 22.82 -25.66
C PRO A 70 24.37 21.85 -24.54
N PRO A 71 25.46 21.07 -24.71
CA PRO A 71 25.81 19.97 -23.79
C PRO A 71 25.83 20.35 -22.33
N GLN A 72 26.46 21.47 -21.98
CA GLN A 72 26.56 21.92 -20.58
C GLN A 72 25.17 22.17 -19.96
N ILE A 73 24.31 22.87 -20.71
CA ILE A 73 22.95 23.20 -20.27
C ILE A 73 22.08 21.91 -20.18
N ASN A 74 22.20 21.05 -21.18
CA ASN A 74 21.44 19.80 -21.23
C ASN A 74 21.76 18.91 -20.01
N TYR A 75 23.03 18.67 -19.72
CA TYR A 75 23.44 17.84 -18.58
C TYR A 75 23.14 18.51 -17.23
N LEU A 76 23.25 19.85 -17.15
CA LEU A 76 22.88 20.59 -15.94
C LEU A 76 21.38 20.43 -15.63
N ILE A 77 20.50 20.66 -16.61
CA ILE A 77 19.04 20.55 -16.42
C ILE A 77 18.65 19.09 -16.15
N PHE A 78 19.18 18.15 -16.92
CA PHE A 78 18.92 16.74 -16.76
C PHE A 78 19.36 16.23 -15.38
N GLY A 79 20.58 16.57 -14.95
CA GLY A 79 21.10 16.17 -13.64
C GLY A 79 20.36 16.82 -12.48
N SER A 80 20.07 18.13 -12.56
CA SER A 80 19.31 18.82 -11.52
C SER A 80 17.87 18.30 -11.38
N LEU A 81 17.20 17.95 -12.48
CA LEU A 81 15.87 17.34 -12.46
C LEU A 81 15.88 16.00 -11.73
N GLY A 82 16.85 15.14 -12.04
CA GLY A 82 17.00 13.85 -11.37
C GLY A 82 17.30 13.97 -9.90
N LEU A 83 18.22 14.86 -9.54
CA LEU A 83 18.59 15.10 -8.15
C LEU A 83 17.41 15.66 -7.34
N LEU A 84 16.68 16.63 -7.87
CA LEU A 84 15.52 17.23 -7.20
C LEU A 84 14.39 16.21 -7.01
N THR A 85 13.99 15.52 -8.08
CA THR A 85 12.89 14.56 -8.02
C THR A 85 13.25 13.31 -7.21
N GLY A 86 14.51 12.86 -7.28
CA GLY A 86 15.04 11.76 -6.53
C GLY A 86 15.09 12.04 -5.02
N THR A 87 15.66 13.18 -4.62
CA THR A 87 15.72 13.56 -3.20
C THR A 87 14.33 13.70 -2.58
N ILE A 88 13.38 14.35 -3.26
CA ILE A 88 11.99 14.46 -2.78
C ILE A 88 11.34 13.07 -2.64
N THR A 89 11.54 12.19 -3.62
CA THR A 89 10.98 10.83 -3.60
C THR A 89 11.56 10.01 -2.45
N ILE A 90 12.86 10.10 -2.20
CA ILE A 90 13.55 9.42 -1.10
C ILE A 90 13.07 9.97 0.26
N ILE A 91 13.00 11.28 0.43
CA ILE A 91 12.52 11.91 1.67
C ILE A 91 11.08 11.43 1.97
N TRP A 92 10.21 11.39 0.97
CA TRP A 92 8.85 10.89 1.16
C TRP A 92 8.79 9.39 1.47
N ALA A 93 9.65 8.59 0.86
CA ALA A 93 9.77 7.17 1.17
C ALA A 93 10.21 6.95 2.62
N ILE A 94 11.24 7.66 3.07
CA ILE A 94 11.73 7.62 4.47
C ILE A 94 10.64 8.07 5.44
N HIS A 95 9.98 9.19 5.15
CA HIS A 95 8.92 9.72 6.02
C HIS A 95 7.73 8.77 6.14
N ARG A 96 7.34 8.12 5.02
CA ARG A 96 6.29 7.11 5.02
C ARG A 96 6.70 5.87 5.82
N PHE A 97 7.94 5.41 5.65
CA PHE A 97 8.47 4.27 6.39
C PHE A 97 8.52 4.56 7.90
N GLN A 98 9.00 5.73 8.31
CA GLN A 98 9.04 6.14 9.72
C GLN A 98 7.64 6.25 10.33
N ARG A 99 6.67 6.86 9.62
CA ARG A 99 5.27 6.94 10.09
C ARG A 99 4.66 5.56 10.28
N SER A 100 4.87 4.65 9.35
CA SER A 100 4.37 3.28 9.45
C SER A 100 4.92 2.57 10.69
N GLN A 101 6.21 2.72 10.99
CA GLN A 101 6.84 2.12 12.19
C GLN A 101 6.30 2.70 13.50
N ILE A 102 6.13 4.03 13.58
CA ILE A 102 5.62 4.69 14.77
C ILE A 102 4.15 4.29 15.03
N ASN A 103 3.33 4.23 13.97
CA ASN A 103 1.93 3.84 14.08
C ASN A 103 1.76 2.41 14.62
N LEU A 104 2.58 1.47 14.16
CA LEU A 104 2.54 0.09 14.63
C LEU A 104 2.98 -0.05 16.10
N LEU A 105 3.96 0.74 16.55
CA LEU A 105 4.34 0.77 17.96
C LEU A 105 3.23 1.32 18.87
N ASN A 106 2.43 2.26 18.36
CA ASN A 106 1.30 2.85 19.04
C ASN A 106 0.01 2.00 18.96
N ALA A 107 -0.03 0.96 18.12
CA ALA A 107 -1.21 0.09 17.91
C ALA A 107 -1.65 -0.69 19.17
N LYS A 108 -0.91 -0.59 20.27
CA LYS A 108 -1.27 -1.17 21.58
C LYS A 108 -2.35 -0.39 22.35
N THR A 109 -2.85 0.69 21.78
CA THR A 109 -3.93 1.52 22.31
C THR A 109 -5.00 1.70 21.25
N LEU A 110 -6.22 2.04 21.67
CA LEU A 110 -7.32 2.29 20.72
C LEU A 110 -7.02 3.48 19.81
N ASP A 111 -6.48 4.56 20.35
CA ASP A 111 -6.06 5.74 19.58
C ASP A 111 -4.96 5.40 18.58
N GLY A 112 -4.04 4.52 18.96
CA GLY A 112 -3.00 4.01 18.08
C GLY A 112 -3.58 3.22 16.92
N LEU A 113 -4.57 2.36 17.15
CA LEU A 113 -5.28 1.62 16.09
C LEU A 113 -6.02 2.58 15.16
N MET A 114 -6.64 3.62 15.70
CA MET A 114 -7.35 4.65 14.93
C MET A 114 -6.41 5.53 14.10
N SER A 115 -5.14 5.66 14.47
CA SER A 115 -4.14 6.42 13.71
C SER A 115 -3.61 5.69 12.47
N LEU A 116 -3.80 4.36 12.38
CA LEU A 116 -3.41 3.56 11.23
C LEU A 116 -4.23 3.94 9.99
N SER A 117 -3.65 3.87 8.81
CA SER A 117 -4.43 3.86 7.56
C SER A 117 -5.21 2.53 7.45
N PRO A 118 -6.29 2.45 6.63
CA PRO A 118 -7.01 1.19 6.43
C PRO A 118 -6.09 0.02 6.07
N GLY A 119 -5.21 0.19 5.08
CA GLY A 119 -4.27 -0.86 4.68
C GLY A 119 -3.22 -1.22 5.74
N GLU A 120 -2.82 -0.28 6.62
CA GLU A 120 -1.95 -0.60 7.77
C GLU A 120 -2.72 -1.40 8.82
N PHE A 121 -4.00 -1.11 9.02
CA PHE A 121 -4.86 -1.86 9.93
C PHE A 121 -5.07 -3.31 9.45
N GLU A 122 -5.36 -3.51 8.16
CA GLU A 122 -5.46 -4.84 7.54
C GLU A 122 -4.15 -5.64 7.70
N LYS A 123 -3.02 -5.01 7.43
CA LYS A 123 -1.69 -5.64 7.59
C LYS A 123 -1.38 -6.00 9.04
N LEU A 124 -1.77 -5.14 10.01
CA LEU A 124 -1.63 -5.46 11.42
C LEU A 124 -2.45 -6.69 11.79
N VAL A 125 -3.73 -6.75 11.36
CA VAL A 125 -4.60 -7.91 11.61
C VAL A 125 -4.03 -9.18 10.97
N ALA A 126 -3.55 -9.12 9.72
CA ALA A 126 -2.88 -10.25 9.07
C ALA A 126 -1.63 -10.72 9.84
N THR A 127 -0.88 -9.77 10.41
CA THR A 127 0.30 -10.08 11.23
C THR A 127 -0.07 -10.78 12.54
N LEU A 128 -1.23 -10.47 13.13
CA LEU A 128 -1.74 -11.18 14.32
C LEU A 128 -2.05 -12.65 14.00
N PHE A 129 -2.69 -12.93 12.86
CA PHE A 129 -2.93 -14.31 12.43
C PHE A 129 -1.62 -15.06 12.21
N LYS A 130 -0.62 -14.42 11.54
CA LYS A 130 0.71 -15.02 11.33
C LYS A 130 1.44 -15.30 12.64
N ALA A 131 1.33 -14.39 13.61
CA ALA A 131 1.95 -14.57 14.93
C ALA A 131 1.32 -15.70 15.75
N ASN A 132 0.08 -16.09 15.42
CA ASN A 132 -0.62 -17.23 16.00
C ASN A 132 -0.45 -18.54 15.19
N GLY A 133 0.48 -18.57 14.22
CA GLY A 133 0.84 -19.81 13.49
C GLY A 133 0.10 -20.03 12.17
N HIS A 134 -0.81 -19.12 11.77
CA HIS A 134 -1.58 -19.25 10.54
C HIS A 134 -0.87 -18.55 9.36
N GLN A 135 -1.20 -18.93 8.14
CA GLN A 135 -0.83 -18.15 6.96
C GLN A 135 -1.92 -17.12 6.70
N ALA A 136 -1.52 -15.85 6.44
CA ALA A 136 -2.47 -14.78 6.16
C ALA A 136 -1.98 -13.92 5.01
N GLN A 137 -2.89 -13.59 4.09
CA GLN A 137 -2.63 -12.75 2.91
C GLN A 137 -3.65 -11.62 2.87
N VAL A 138 -3.17 -10.37 2.83
CA VAL A 138 -4.01 -9.21 2.58
C VAL A 138 -4.38 -9.17 1.11
N LEU A 139 -5.67 -9.11 0.82
CA LEU A 139 -6.20 -8.91 -0.53
C LEU A 139 -6.21 -7.40 -0.81
N GLY A 140 -5.66 -6.97 -1.90
CA GLY A 140 -5.67 -5.55 -2.27
C GLY A 140 -6.69 -5.29 -3.35
N GLY A 141 -7.73 -4.50 -3.08
CA GLY A 141 -8.65 -4.07 -4.13
C GLY A 141 -10.07 -3.75 -3.63
N SER A 142 -10.82 -3.01 -4.41
CA SER A 142 -12.21 -2.63 -4.12
C SER A 142 -13.24 -3.65 -4.64
N SER A 143 -12.80 -4.81 -5.14
CA SER A 143 -13.63 -5.81 -5.81
C SER A 143 -13.91 -7.09 -5.00
N ASP A 144 -13.43 -7.18 -3.78
CA ASP A 144 -13.30 -8.46 -3.06
C ASP A 144 -14.50 -8.76 -2.14
N HIS A 145 -15.70 -8.37 -2.54
CA HIS A 145 -16.96 -8.67 -1.81
C HIS A 145 -16.88 -8.39 -0.29
N GLY A 146 -15.99 -7.44 0.11
CA GLY A 146 -15.78 -7.06 1.50
C GLY A 146 -14.81 -7.94 2.28
N VAL A 147 -14.08 -8.85 1.63
CA VAL A 147 -13.01 -9.65 2.25
C VAL A 147 -11.68 -8.91 2.12
N ASP A 148 -11.04 -8.60 3.24
CA ASP A 148 -9.78 -7.87 3.27
C ASP A 148 -8.56 -8.79 3.43
N ILE A 149 -8.72 -9.96 4.12
CA ILE A 149 -7.64 -10.90 4.37
C ILE A 149 -8.15 -12.34 4.19
N LEU A 150 -7.37 -13.15 3.47
CA LEU A 150 -7.53 -14.61 3.46
C LEU A 150 -6.56 -15.21 4.47
N VAL A 151 -7.06 -16.15 5.26
CA VAL A 151 -6.26 -16.90 6.23
C VAL A 151 -6.38 -18.39 5.93
N LEU A 152 -5.24 -19.08 5.91
CA LEU A 152 -5.18 -20.52 5.94
C LEU A 152 -4.68 -20.92 7.33
N SER A 153 -5.54 -21.64 8.07
CA SER A 153 -5.19 -22.09 9.42
C SER A 153 -4.12 -23.17 9.38
N ASP A 154 -3.53 -23.48 10.52
CA ASP A 154 -2.64 -24.62 10.70
C ASP A 154 -3.32 -25.99 10.44
N GLU A 155 -4.64 -26.02 10.55
CA GLU A 155 -5.49 -27.19 10.22
C GLU A 155 -5.94 -27.22 8.75
N ASN A 156 -5.40 -26.37 7.88
CA ASN A 156 -5.79 -26.20 6.47
C ASN A 156 -7.24 -25.70 6.26
N GLU A 157 -7.87 -25.09 7.24
CA GLU A 157 -9.15 -24.41 7.06
C GLU A 157 -8.95 -23.04 6.39
N LYS A 158 -9.80 -22.71 5.42
CA LYS A 158 -9.86 -21.37 4.81
C LYS A 158 -10.75 -20.48 5.67
N TRP A 159 -10.20 -19.37 6.15
CA TRP A 159 -10.93 -18.33 6.87
C TRP A 159 -10.87 -17.01 6.12
N ILE A 160 -11.90 -16.19 6.27
CA ILE A 160 -11.94 -14.84 5.73
C ILE A 160 -12.00 -13.81 6.86
N VAL A 161 -11.40 -12.64 6.61
CA VAL A 161 -11.40 -11.54 7.58
C VAL A 161 -11.85 -10.26 6.89
N GLN A 162 -12.78 -9.55 7.50
CA GLN A 162 -13.13 -8.18 7.14
C GLN A 162 -12.68 -7.22 8.24
N CYS A 163 -12.05 -6.13 7.84
CA CYS A 163 -11.50 -5.10 8.70
C CYS A 163 -12.30 -3.79 8.57
N LYS A 164 -12.81 -3.27 9.67
CA LYS A 164 -13.57 -2.01 9.71
C LYS A 164 -12.94 -1.04 10.68
N ARG A 165 -12.15 -0.07 10.16
CA ARG A 165 -11.58 1.00 10.98
C ARG A 165 -12.59 2.15 11.14
N TYR A 166 -13.43 2.05 12.16
CA TYR A 166 -14.52 2.99 12.46
C TYR A 166 -14.42 3.54 13.88
N ASN A 167 -14.95 4.75 14.10
CA ASN A 167 -15.17 5.33 15.44
C ASN A 167 -16.53 4.94 16.04
N GLY A 168 -17.40 4.34 15.26
CA GLY A 168 -18.76 4.00 15.62
C GLY A 168 -18.98 2.49 15.75
N SER A 169 -20.25 2.10 15.83
CA SER A 169 -20.66 0.72 15.94
C SER A 169 -20.92 0.09 14.57
N VAL A 170 -20.50 -1.15 14.40
CA VAL A 170 -20.79 -1.99 13.23
C VAL A 170 -22.11 -2.72 13.47
N GLY A 171 -23.04 -2.55 12.54
CA GLY A 171 -24.38 -3.13 12.63
C GLY A 171 -24.49 -4.51 12.00
N GLU A 172 -25.63 -5.16 12.25
CA GLU A 172 -26.01 -6.48 11.73
C GLU A 172 -25.84 -6.65 10.21
N PRO A 173 -26.19 -5.66 9.34
CA PRO A 173 -26.04 -5.84 7.89
C PRO A 173 -24.62 -6.24 7.47
N VAL A 174 -23.60 -5.65 8.10
CA VAL A 174 -22.19 -5.96 7.79
C VAL A 174 -21.85 -7.42 8.15
N VAL A 175 -22.40 -7.92 9.26
CA VAL A 175 -22.20 -9.31 9.69
C VAL A 175 -22.87 -10.27 8.72
N ARG A 176 -24.08 -9.94 8.23
CA ARG A 176 -24.79 -10.73 7.21
C ARG A 176 -24.05 -10.79 5.89
N ASP A 177 -23.53 -9.63 5.44
CA ASP A 177 -22.77 -9.53 4.21
C ASP A 177 -21.50 -10.40 4.29
N LEU A 178 -20.79 -10.36 5.43
CA LEU A 178 -19.62 -11.18 5.67
C LEU A 178 -19.97 -12.69 5.70
N TYR A 179 -21.12 -13.06 6.24
CA TYR A 179 -21.59 -14.44 6.22
C TYR A 179 -21.87 -14.93 4.79
N GLY A 180 -22.47 -14.07 3.98
CA GLY A 180 -22.66 -14.33 2.55
C GLY A 180 -21.33 -14.52 1.81
N ALA A 181 -20.36 -13.62 2.06
CA ALA A 181 -19.01 -13.71 1.50
C ALA A 181 -18.30 -15.01 1.95
N MET A 182 -18.47 -15.42 3.21
CA MET A 182 -17.91 -16.68 3.73
C MET A 182 -18.40 -17.89 2.92
N GLY A 183 -19.71 -17.94 2.62
CA GLY A 183 -20.29 -19.00 1.79
C GLY A 183 -19.76 -18.97 0.35
N HIS A 184 -19.68 -17.78 -0.24
CA HIS A 184 -19.14 -17.58 -1.59
C HIS A 184 -17.68 -18.04 -1.71
N GLU A 185 -16.86 -17.68 -0.72
CA GLU A 185 -15.44 -18.03 -0.67
C GLU A 185 -15.17 -19.49 -0.26
N GLY A 186 -16.20 -20.26 0.14
CA GLY A 186 -16.04 -21.60 0.66
C GLY A 186 -15.22 -21.63 1.96
N ALA A 187 -15.29 -20.56 2.75
CA ALA A 187 -14.55 -20.44 3.99
C ALA A 187 -15.30 -21.12 5.15
N GLN A 188 -14.55 -21.71 6.09
CA GLN A 188 -15.10 -22.38 7.25
C GLN A 188 -15.39 -21.41 8.40
N ARG A 189 -14.69 -20.27 8.45
CA ARG A 189 -14.88 -19.22 9.47
C ARG A 189 -14.74 -17.85 8.87
N ALA A 190 -15.39 -16.88 9.50
CA ALA A 190 -15.23 -15.47 9.19
C ALA A 190 -14.88 -14.68 10.45
N TYR A 191 -14.06 -13.66 10.28
CA TYR A 191 -13.66 -12.74 11.33
C TYR A 191 -14.05 -11.33 10.93
N LEU A 192 -14.80 -10.63 11.76
CA LEU A 192 -15.07 -9.21 11.61
C LEU A 192 -14.31 -8.43 12.68
N VAL A 193 -13.34 -7.66 12.27
CA VAL A 193 -12.42 -6.93 13.15
C VAL A 193 -12.66 -5.44 13.00
N THR A 194 -12.98 -4.74 14.10
CA THR A 194 -13.21 -3.29 14.06
C THR A 194 -12.41 -2.57 15.15
N THR A 195 -12.09 -1.31 14.91
CA THR A 195 -11.57 -0.39 15.95
C THR A 195 -12.69 0.20 16.80
N GLY A 196 -13.94 0.13 16.34
CA GLY A 196 -15.14 0.57 17.06
C GLY A 196 -15.75 -0.54 17.92
N SER A 197 -17.07 -0.54 18.01
CA SER A 197 -17.87 -1.55 18.71
C SER A 197 -18.82 -2.27 17.76
N PHE A 198 -19.58 -3.23 18.27
CA PHE A 198 -20.69 -3.88 17.57
C PHE A 198 -22.00 -3.48 18.21
N THR A 199 -23.08 -3.40 17.42
CA THR A 199 -24.44 -3.26 17.96
C THR A 199 -24.89 -4.60 18.57
N THR A 200 -25.85 -4.54 19.50
CA THR A 200 -26.44 -5.76 20.09
C THR A 200 -26.98 -6.67 19.01
N GLN A 201 -27.69 -6.13 18.01
CA GLN A 201 -28.21 -6.88 16.87
C GLN A 201 -27.12 -7.60 16.08
N ALA A 202 -25.95 -6.96 15.89
CA ALA A 202 -24.82 -7.59 15.22
C ALA A 202 -24.25 -8.79 16.02
N ILE A 203 -24.18 -8.65 17.34
CA ILE A 203 -23.70 -9.70 18.25
C ILE A 203 -24.70 -10.87 18.25
N ASP A 204 -25.99 -10.59 18.47
CA ASP A 204 -27.05 -11.58 18.51
C ASP A 204 -27.14 -12.36 17.18
N TRP A 205 -26.95 -11.64 16.06
CA TRP A 205 -27.00 -12.29 14.74
C TRP A 205 -25.81 -13.21 14.48
N ALA A 206 -24.63 -12.87 14.99
CA ALA A 206 -23.41 -13.70 14.86
C ALA A 206 -23.46 -14.95 15.74
N GLU A 207 -24.28 -14.95 16.81
CA GLU A 207 -24.37 -16.07 17.74
C GLU A 207 -24.81 -17.39 17.04
N GLY A 208 -24.13 -18.47 17.37
CA GLY A 208 -24.35 -19.79 16.77
C GLY A 208 -23.83 -19.95 15.32
N LYS A 209 -23.17 -18.94 14.75
CA LYS A 209 -22.56 -18.99 13.41
C LYS A 209 -21.03 -19.00 13.50
N PRO A 210 -20.32 -19.51 12.48
CA PRO A 210 -18.86 -19.53 12.46
C PRO A 210 -18.27 -18.15 12.14
N ILE A 211 -18.78 -17.11 12.82
CA ILE A 211 -18.35 -15.72 12.70
C ILE A 211 -17.84 -15.23 14.05
N LEU A 212 -16.63 -14.73 14.09
CA LEU A 212 -16.03 -14.17 15.28
C LEU A 212 -15.92 -12.63 15.16
N LEU A 213 -16.38 -11.93 16.19
CA LEU A 213 -16.40 -10.48 16.26
C LEU A 213 -15.29 -10.00 17.21
N TYR A 214 -14.40 -9.12 16.71
CA TYR A 214 -13.35 -8.47 17.49
C TYR A 214 -13.54 -6.96 17.44
N ASP A 215 -13.99 -6.38 18.53
CA ASP A 215 -14.08 -4.93 18.72
C ASP A 215 -12.72 -4.30 19.09
N GLY A 216 -12.65 -2.99 19.18
CA GLY A 216 -11.42 -2.27 19.48
C GLY A 216 -10.77 -2.69 20.80
N PRO A 217 -11.49 -2.77 21.93
CA PRO A 217 -10.97 -3.27 23.21
C PRO A 217 -10.44 -4.70 23.14
N ALA A 218 -11.18 -5.63 22.52
CA ALA A 218 -10.74 -7.01 22.35
C ALA A 218 -9.48 -7.11 21.49
N LEU A 219 -9.41 -6.33 20.41
CA LEU A 219 -8.25 -6.27 19.53
C LEU A 219 -7.01 -5.75 20.27
N VAL A 220 -7.15 -4.66 21.06
CA VAL A 220 -6.05 -4.14 21.90
C VAL A 220 -5.55 -5.19 22.89
N LYS A 221 -6.48 -5.94 23.53
CA LYS A 221 -6.13 -7.04 24.43
C LYS A 221 -5.35 -8.14 23.72
N LEU A 222 -5.82 -8.53 22.52
CA LEU A 222 -5.15 -9.53 21.67
C LEU A 222 -3.74 -9.09 21.28
N ILE A 223 -3.55 -7.83 20.84
CA ILE A 223 -2.24 -7.28 20.47
C ILE A 223 -1.27 -7.30 21.67
N LYS A 224 -1.76 -6.95 22.88
CA LYS A 224 -0.94 -6.97 24.09
C LYS A 224 -0.52 -8.36 24.54
N SER A 225 -1.38 -9.35 24.35
CA SER A 225 -1.11 -10.76 24.70
C SER A 225 -0.22 -11.46 23.66
N THR A 226 -0.31 -11.05 22.40
CA THR A 226 0.50 -11.62 21.32
C THR A 226 1.92 -11.05 21.39
N LYS A 227 2.93 -11.92 21.52
CA LYS A 227 4.36 -11.53 21.46
C LYS A 227 4.75 -11.19 20.03
N LEU A 228 4.28 -10.03 19.53
CA LEU A 228 4.67 -9.54 18.22
C LEU A 228 6.16 -9.18 18.23
N HIS A 229 6.98 -9.95 17.54
CA HIS A 229 8.39 -9.64 17.38
C HIS A 229 8.54 -8.42 16.44
N ARG A 230 9.47 -7.49 16.76
CA ARG A 230 9.74 -6.31 15.91
C ARG A 230 10.01 -6.64 14.44
N SER A 231 10.53 -7.84 14.15
CA SER A 231 10.75 -8.32 12.78
C SER A 231 9.46 -8.63 12.02
N GLN A 232 8.37 -8.99 12.71
CA GLN A 232 7.06 -9.31 12.12
C GLN A 232 6.24 -8.03 11.82
N LEU A 233 6.59 -6.92 12.46
CA LEU A 233 5.98 -5.60 12.26
C LEU A 233 6.64 -4.79 11.13
N ARG A 234 7.65 -5.34 10.46
CA ARG A 234 8.23 -4.73 9.26
C ARG A 234 7.32 -5.01 8.07
N LEU A 235 6.45 -4.07 7.78
CA LEU A 235 5.49 -4.07 6.68
C LEU A 235 6.04 -3.33 5.46
#